data_7f6a87732c2459a5e8b2ad24a56c550c
#
_entry.id   7f6a87732c2459a5e8b2ad24a56c550c
#
_cell.length_a   1.000
_cell.length_b   1.000
_cell.length_c   1.000
_cell.angle_alpha   90.00
_cell.angle_beta   90.00
_cell.angle_gamma   90.00
#
_symmetry.space_group_name_H-M   'P 1'
#
loop_
_entity.id
_entity.type
_entity.pdbx_description
1 polymer ?
#
loop_
_entity_poly.entity_id
_entity_poly.type
_entity_poly.pdbx_seq_one_letter_code
_entity_poly.pdbx_strand_id
1 'polypeptide(L)'
;LLGECDAGFCVGTLNNILPGDGEIREVLKQTGILLANRAERFAGCAVFPVRDADGGLTTIYGRIISYNSPKKHLFLPGRPTGLWNAACIRTCDEIILTESVIDALSVRMAGFYNVVAVQGTNGLTADGIAALKAGAVHKIVLLMDGDGPGQSAAKRLKEKLSGLAVETLLLPDGRDPNSFLLE
;
A
#
# COMPACT_ATOMS: atom_id res chain seq x y z
N LEU A 1 12.89 10.85 -1.41
CA LEU A 1 11.95 9.83 -0.92
C LEU A 1 10.87 9.50 -1.96
N LEU A 2 10.10 10.50 -2.48
CA LEU A 2 9.00 10.22 -3.40
C LEU A 2 9.46 9.60 -4.73
N GLY A 3 10.59 10.04 -5.29
CA GLY A 3 11.17 9.46 -6.51
C GLY A 3 11.65 8.02 -6.33
N GLU A 4 12.10 7.65 -5.14
CA GLU A 4 12.52 6.28 -4.82
C GLU A 4 11.35 5.31 -4.59
N CYS A 5 10.13 5.85 -4.44
CA CYS A 5 8.91 5.08 -4.17
C CYS A 5 8.02 4.96 -5.41
N ASP A 6 8.45 5.44 -6.59
CA ASP A 6 7.62 5.58 -7.79
C ASP A 6 6.33 6.39 -7.53
N ALA A 7 6.33 7.26 -6.51
CA ALA A 7 5.16 8.03 -6.13
C ALA A 7 4.91 9.18 -7.12
N GLY A 8 3.64 9.44 -7.40
CA GLY A 8 3.22 10.54 -8.26
C GLY A 8 2.03 11.29 -7.70
N PHE A 9 1.69 12.41 -8.35
CA PHE A 9 0.45 13.13 -8.07
C PHE A 9 -0.42 13.18 -9.33
N CYS A 10 -1.66 12.73 -9.22
CA CYS A 10 -2.61 12.74 -10.33
C CYS A 10 -3.36 14.09 -10.36
N VAL A 11 -2.96 14.95 -11.30
CA VAL A 11 -3.57 16.28 -11.46
C VAL A 11 -4.91 16.25 -12.19
N GLY A 12 -5.33 15.11 -12.78
CA GLY A 12 -6.60 14.98 -13.48
C GLY A 12 -6.58 15.54 -14.91
N THR A 13 -5.43 15.55 -15.57
CA THR A 13 -5.25 16.15 -16.92
C THR A 13 -5.10 15.12 -18.04
N LEU A 14 -5.26 13.83 -17.75
CA LEU A 14 -5.08 12.74 -18.71
C LEU A 14 -6.01 12.91 -19.93
N ASN A 15 -7.23 13.41 -19.72
CA ASN A 15 -8.16 13.68 -20.81
C ASN A 15 -7.67 14.73 -21.82
N ASN A 16 -6.76 15.61 -21.42
CA ASN A 16 -6.23 16.68 -22.29
C ASN A 16 -5.15 16.15 -23.25
N ILE A 17 -4.54 15.02 -22.92
CA ILE A 17 -3.45 14.42 -23.69
C ILE A 17 -3.87 13.16 -24.45
N LEU A 18 -4.97 12.54 -24.07
CA LEU A 18 -5.51 11.36 -24.73
C LEU A 18 -6.30 11.76 -25.99
N PRO A 19 -6.24 10.96 -27.07
CA PRO A 19 -7.16 11.08 -28.21
C PRO A 19 -8.62 11.09 -27.73
N GLY A 20 -9.50 11.76 -28.47
CA GLY A 20 -10.93 11.91 -28.11
C GLY A 20 -11.63 10.56 -27.90
N ASP A 21 -11.36 9.60 -28.78
CA ASP A 21 -11.86 8.23 -28.71
C ASP A 21 -10.74 7.26 -29.15
N GLY A 22 -10.91 5.98 -28.91
CA GLY A 22 -9.99 4.93 -29.36
C GLY A 22 -9.66 3.89 -28.30
N GLU A 23 -8.87 2.90 -28.71
CA GLU A 23 -8.52 1.72 -27.94
C GLU A 23 -7.89 2.07 -26.58
N ILE A 24 -7.00 3.06 -26.52
CA ILE A 24 -6.34 3.48 -25.27
C ILE A 24 -7.37 3.91 -24.22
N ARG A 25 -8.41 4.66 -24.61
CA ARG A 25 -9.45 5.09 -23.67
C ARG A 25 -10.27 3.92 -23.16
N GLU A 26 -10.59 2.96 -24.02
CA GLU A 26 -11.33 1.77 -23.62
C GLU A 26 -10.51 0.91 -22.65
N VAL A 27 -9.23 0.71 -22.90
CA VAL A 27 -8.34 0.02 -21.96
C VAL A 27 -8.29 0.75 -20.61
N LEU A 28 -8.15 2.07 -20.59
CA LEU A 28 -8.13 2.86 -19.37
C LEU A 28 -9.45 2.83 -18.60
N LYS A 29 -10.59 2.70 -19.28
CA LYS A 29 -11.89 2.46 -18.65
C LYS A 29 -11.99 1.04 -18.09
N GLN A 30 -11.59 0.05 -18.85
CA GLN A 30 -11.61 -1.36 -18.41
C GLN A 30 -10.72 -1.58 -17.18
N THR A 31 -9.56 -0.95 -17.13
CA THR A 31 -8.67 -0.98 -15.94
C THR A 31 -9.19 -0.13 -14.80
N GLY A 32 -10.16 0.74 -15.04
CA GLY A 32 -10.76 1.63 -14.06
C GLY A 32 -9.93 2.88 -13.74
N ILE A 33 -8.91 3.20 -14.51
CA ILE A 33 -8.17 4.48 -14.44
C ILE A 33 -9.08 5.62 -14.86
N LEU A 34 -9.85 5.43 -15.95
CA LEU A 34 -10.93 6.33 -16.34
C LEU A 34 -12.27 5.77 -15.85
N LEU A 35 -13.12 6.64 -15.33
CA LEU A 35 -14.50 6.34 -14.99
C LEU A 35 -15.39 6.43 -16.24
N ALA A 36 -16.63 5.92 -16.16
CA ALA A 36 -17.59 5.98 -17.26
C ALA A 36 -17.90 7.42 -17.74
N ASN A 37 -17.88 8.39 -16.82
CA ASN A 37 -18.05 9.81 -17.10
C ASN A 37 -16.76 10.49 -17.60
N ARG A 38 -15.73 9.73 -17.97
CA ARG A 38 -14.41 10.19 -18.40
C ARG A 38 -13.56 10.87 -17.31
N ALA A 39 -14.03 10.99 -16.07
CA ALA A 39 -13.22 11.50 -14.98
C ALA A 39 -12.07 10.50 -14.64
N GLU A 40 -10.95 11.02 -14.18
CA GLU A 40 -9.85 10.20 -13.70
C GLU A 40 -10.13 9.73 -12.27
N ARG A 41 -10.00 8.42 -12.02
CA ARG A 41 -10.26 7.83 -10.69
C ARG A 41 -9.41 8.45 -9.60
N PHE A 42 -8.17 8.76 -9.89
CA PHE A 42 -7.20 9.23 -8.92
C PHE A 42 -6.96 10.74 -8.96
N ALA A 43 -7.80 11.52 -9.64
CA ALA A 43 -7.65 12.99 -9.67
C ALA A 43 -7.59 13.57 -8.25
N GLY A 44 -6.58 14.38 -7.97
CA GLY A 44 -6.32 14.96 -6.64
C GLY A 44 -5.68 14.01 -5.62
N CYS A 45 -5.15 12.88 -6.08
CA CYS A 45 -4.47 11.91 -5.20
C CYS A 45 -2.96 11.93 -5.36
N ALA A 46 -2.26 11.71 -4.25
CA ALA A 46 -0.95 11.07 -4.30
C ALA A 46 -1.15 9.60 -4.67
N VAL A 47 -0.40 9.10 -5.65
CA VAL A 47 -0.56 7.75 -6.20
C VAL A 47 0.71 6.94 -6.02
N PHE A 48 0.54 5.67 -5.71
CA PHE A 48 1.63 4.73 -5.43
C PHE A 48 1.36 3.42 -6.15
N PRO A 49 2.30 2.92 -6.95
CA PRO A 49 2.18 1.59 -7.53
C PRO A 49 2.32 0.52 -6.43
N VAL A 50 1.47 -0.48 -6.49
CA VAL A 50 1.56 -1.68 -5.65
C VAL A 50 1.92 -2.85 -6.55
N ARG A 51 2.92 -3.62 -6.13
CA ARG A 51 3.51 -4.68 -6.96
C ARG A 51 3.43 -6.02 -6.25
N ASP A 52 3.50 -7.09 -7.03
CA ASP A 52 3.78 -8.42 -6.51
C ASP A 52 5.27 -8.61 -6.20
N ALA A 53 5.64 -9.78 -5.71
CA ALA A 53 7.02 -10.11 -5.38
C ALA A 53 7.95 -10.15 -6.61
N ASP A 54 7.41 -10.36 -7.81
CA ASP A 54 8.16 -10.40 -9.07
C ASP A 54 8.30 -9.03 -9.72
N GLY A 55 7.70 -7.99 -9.11
CA GLY A 55 7.75 -6.61 -9.55
C GLY A 55 6.62 -6.22 -10.51
N GLY A 56 5.68 -7.15 -10.81
CA GLY A 56 4.50 -6.89 -11.62
C GLY A 56 3.55 -5.89 -10.93
N LEU A 57 3.01 -4.91 -11.67
CA LEU A 57 2.02 -3.98 -11.15
C LEU A 57 0.68 -4.70 -10.91
N THR A 58 0.23 -4.75 -9.67
CA THR A 58 -1.03 -5.42 -9.29
C THR A 58 -2.18 -4.43 -9.10
N THR A 59 -1.89 -3.26 -8.54
CA THR A 59 -2.88 -2.19 -8.38
C THR A 59 -2.18 -0.85 -8.20
N ILE A 60 -2.97 0.22 -8.18
CA ILE A 60 -2.53 1.56 -7.79
C ILE A 60 -3.27 1.93 -6.51
N TYR A 61 -2.54 2.37 -5.51
CA TYR A 61 -3.09 3.01 -4.33
C TYR A 61 -3.09 4.52 -4.53
N GLY A 62 -4.21 5.17 -4.25
CA GLY A 62 -4.38 6.62 -4.25
C GLY A 62 -4.75 7.15 -2.87
N ARG A 63 -4.00 8.11 -2.35
CA ARG A 63 -4.34 8.88 -1.16
C ARG A 63 -4.92 10.22 -1.57
N ILE A 64 -6.20 10.45 -1.29
CA ILE A 64 -6.85 11.75 -1.54
C ILE A 64 -6.26 12.79 -0.57
N ILE A 65 -5.72 13.89 -1.14
CA ILE A 65 -5.07 14.95 -0.35
C ILE A 65 -6.07 15.93 0.22
N SER A 66 -7.26 16.06 -0.38
CA SER A 66 -8.28 17.00 0.10
C SER A 66 -8.75 16.68 1.53
N TYR A 67 -8.73 17.69 2.39
CA TYR A 67 -9.24 17.60 3.77
C TYR A 67 -10.73 17.25 3.84
N ASN A 68 -11.52 17.72 2.89
CA ASN A 68 -12.98 17.60 2.90
C ASN A 68 -13.52 16.31 2.26
N SER A 69 -12.64 15.43 1.79
CA SER A 69 -13.09 14.16 1.20
C SER A 69 -13.46 13.15 2.30
N PRO A 70 -14.67 12.56 2.27
CA PRO A 70 -15.05 11.48 3.18
C PRO A 70 -14.26 10.20 2.89
N LYS A 71 -13.78 10.02 1.66
CA LYS A 71 -12.91 8.90 1.27
C LYS A 71 -11.47 9.39 1.27
N LYS A 72 -10.61 8.67 1.93
CA LYS A 72 -9.16 8.97 1.96
C LYS A 72 -8.34 8.04 1.06
N HIS A 73 -8.85 6.85 0.80
CA HIS A 73 -8.14 5.78 0.09
C HIS A 73 -8.90 5.35 -1.15
N LEU A 74 -8.20 5.21 -2.25
CA LEU A 74 -8.70 4.70 -3.52
C LEU A 74 -7.80 3.57 -4.03
N PHE A 75 -8.42 2.63 -4.72
CA PHE A 75 -7.72 1.55 -5.44
C PHE A 75 -8.34 1.39 -6.83
N LEU A 76 -7.65 0.72 -7.73
CA LEU A 76 -8.27 0.20 -8.95
C LEU A 76 -9.42 -0.76 -8.59
N PRO A 77 -10.38 -0.98 -9.50
CA PRO A 77 -11.47 -1.94 -9.27
C PRO A 77 -10.93 -3.34 -8.97
N GLY A 78 -11.67 -4.08 -8.14
CA GLY A 78 -11.29 -5.40 -7.71
C GLY A 78 -10.74 -5.44 -6.28
N ARG A 79 -10.32 -6.62 -5.85
CA ARG A 79 -9.68 -6.78 -4.54
C ARG A 79 -8.22 -6.32 -4.66
N PRO A 80 -7.77 -5.38 -3.83
CA PRO A 80 -6.37 -5.00 -3.82
C PRO A 80 -5.48 -6.21 -3.50
N THR A 81 -4.48 -6.45 -4.34
CA THR A 81 -3.49 -7.51 -4.18
C THR A 81 -2.09 -6.89 -4.26
N GLY A 82 -1.09 -7.68 -3.90
CA GLY A 82 0.30 -7.21 -3.86
C GLY A 82 0.63 -6.47 -2.55
N LEU A 83 1.88 -6.09 -2.45
CA LEU A 83 2.46 -5.43 -1.29
C LEU A 83 3.23 -4.19 -1.77
N TRP A 84 3.05 -3.08 -1.08
CA TRP A 84 3.87 -1.92 -1.39
C TRP A 84 5.30 -2.17 -0.90
N ASN A 85 6.29 -1.81 -1.71
CA ASN A 85 7.71 -2.09 -1.50
C ASN A 85 8.05 -3.60 -1.40
N ALA A 86 7.37 -4.43 -2.19
CA ALA A 86 7.54 -5.88 -2.21
C ALA A 86 8.97 -6.34 -2.51
N ALA A 87 9.81 -5.51 -3.14
CA ALA A 87 11.21 -5.83 -3.42
C ALA A 87 12.00 -6.18 -2.16
N CYS A 88 11.66 -5.61 -1.00
CA CYS A 88 12.29 -5.91 0.29
C CYS A 88 12.17 -7.38 0.68
N ILE A 89 11.11 -8.07 0.26
CA ILE A 89 10.88 -9.48 0.59
C ILE A 89 12.02 -10.37 0.05
N ARG A 90 12.63 -9.98 -1.07
CA ARG A 90 13.70 -10.76 -1.70
C ARG A 90 15.11 -10.41 -1.21
N THR A 91 15.26 -9.26 -0.59
CA THR A 91 16.58 -8.68 -0.29
C THR A 91 16.84 -8.44 1.19
N CYS A 92 15.79 -8.44 2.02
CA CYS A 92 15.90 -8.16 3.44
C CYS A 92 15.60 -9.40 4.26
N ASP A 93 16.43 -9.64 5.27
CA ASP A 93 16.29 -10.71 6.26
C ASP A 93 15.18 -10.41 7.28
N GLU A 94 15.05 -9.15 7.65
CA GLU A 94 14.01 -8.63 8.52
C GLU A 94 13.20 -7.55 7.78
N ILE A 95 11.88 -7.57 7.93
CA ILE A 95 10.99 -6.52 7.42
C ILE A 95 10.07 -5.97 8.52
N ILE A 96 9.70 -4.70 8.36
CA ILE A 96 8.63 -4.05 9.12
C ILE A 96 7.37 -4.11 8.25
N LEU A 97 6.29 -4.68 8.76
CA LEU A 97 5.01 -4.79 8.07
C LEU A 97 4.02 -3.79 8.66
N THR A 98 3.53 -2.87 7.85
CA THR A 98 2.57 -1.84 8.23
C THR A 98 1.21 -2.05 7.57
N GLU A 99 0.16 -1.42 8.09
CA GLU A 99 -1.19 -1.56 7.58
C GLU A 99 -1.42 -0.79 6.27
N SER A 100 -0.79 0.37 6.13
CA SER A 100 -0.98 1.24 4.98
C SER A 100 0.33 1.73 4.35
N VAL A 101 0.25 2.18 3.10
CA VAL A 101 1.38 2.81 2.40
C VAL A 101 1.84 4.09 3.11
N ILE A 102 0.92 4.85 3.71
CA ILE A 102 1.26 6.09 4.41
C ILE A 102 2.09 5.79 5.66
N ASP A 103 1.72 4.75 6.42
CA ASP A 103 2.49 4.32 7.58
C ASP A 103 3.88 3.84 7.17
N ALA A 104 3.98 3.06 6.09
CA ALA A 104 5.26 2.64 5.56
C ALA A 104 6.14 3.81 5.12
N LEU A 105 5.57 4.86 4.53
CA LEU A 105 6.30 6.09 4.20
C LEU A 105 6.82 6.78 5.46
N SER A 106 6.03 6.84 6.53
CA SER A 106 6.44 7.41 7.80
C SER A 106 7.61 6.64 8.41
N VAL A 107 7.55 5.31 8.37
CA VAL A 107 8.66 4.43 8.80
C VAL A 107 9.92 4.65 7.95
N ARG A 108 9.79 4.83 6.64
CA ARG A 108 10.92 5.17 5.77
C ARG A 108 11.51 6.55 6.08
N MET A 109 10.68 7.53 6.40
CA MET A 109 11.14 8.86 6.83
C MET A 109 11.93 8.79 8.15
N ALA A 110 11.58 7.86 9.03
CA ALA A 110 12.34 7.56 10.24
C ALA A 110 13.67 6.78 9.98
N GLY A 111 13.97 6.44 8.71
CA GLY A 111 15.22 5.79 8.30
C GLY A 111 15.16 4.27 8.15
N PHE A 112 13.98 3.65 8.29
CA PHE A 112 13.83 2.20 8.12
C PHE A 112 13.32 1.87 6.70
N TYR A 113 14.21 1.40 5.84
CA TYR A 113 13.90 1.16 4.43
C TYR A 113 13.33 -0.24 4.15
N ASN A 114 13.52 -1.18 5.07
CA ASN A 114 13.00 -2.55 5.01
C ASN A 114 11.53 -2.66 5.42
N VAL A 115 10.73 -1.66 5.08
CA VAL A 115 9.29 -1.61 5.40
C VAL A 115 8.46 -2.02 4.19
N VAL A 116 7.42 -2.82 4.44
CA VAL A 116 6.45 -3.32 3.47
C VAL A 116 5.05 -2.99 3.98
N ALA A 117 4.16 -2.50 3.11
CA ALA A 117 2.78 -2.26 3.50
C ALA A 117 1.80 -3.26 2.91
N VAL A 118 0.87 -3.74 3.74
CA VAL A 118 -0.34 -4.42 3.27
C VAL A 118 -1.40 -3.38 2.86
N GLN A 119 -2.48 -3.82 2.23
CA GLN A 119 -3.55 -2.92 1.76
C GLN A 119 -4.74 -2.97 2.74
N GLY A 120 -4.52 -2.43 3.96
CA GLY A 120 -5.49 -2.48 5.06
C GLY A 120 -5.46 -3.81 5.84
N THR A 121 -6.26 -3.89 6.91
CA THR A 121 -6.28 -5.01 7.88
C THR A 121 -6.49 -6.40 7.29
N ASN A 122 -7.07 -6.49 6.08
CA ASN A 122 -7.29 -7.74 5.35
C ASN A 122 -6.46 -7.82 4.06
N GLY A 123 -5.51 -6.91 3.86
CA GLY A 123 -4.75 -6.77 2.62
C GLY A 123 -3.69 -7.84 2.39
N LEU A 124 -3.26 -8.56 3.43
CA LEU A 124 -2.33 -9.66 3.25
C LEU A 124 -3.05 -10.89 2.68
N THR A 125 -2.85 -11.10 1.38
CA THR A 125 -3.43 -12.23 0.63
C THR A 125 -2.63 -13.50 0.81
N ALA A 126 -3.18 -14.65 0.36
CA ALA A 126 -2.46 -15.92 0.36
C ALA A 126 -1.16 -15.85 -0.45
N ASP A 127 -1.18 -15.16 -1.59
CA ASP A 127 0.01 -14.96 -2.43
C ASP A 127 1.05 -14.10 -1.73
N GLY A 128 0.63 -13.04 -1.03
CA GLY A 128 1.53 -12.22 -0.21
C GLY A 128 2.18 -13.01 0.93
N ILE A 129 1.42 -13.89 1.58
CA ILE A 129 1.95 -14.81 2.62
C ILE A 129 2.96 -15.78 2.00
N ALA A 130 2.62 -16.37 0.86
CA ALA A 130 3.51 -17.30 0.15
C ALA A 130 4.82 -16.59 -0.25
N ALA A 131 4.73 -15.36 -0.78
CA ALA A 131 5.89 -14.56 -1.14
C ALA A 131 6.79 -14.26 0.07
N LEU A 132 6.21 -13.87 1.22
CA LEU A 132 6.95 -13.65 2.46
C LEU A 132 7.67 -14.91 2.94
N LYS A 133 7.03 -16.08 2.85
CA LYS A 133 7.61 -17.36 3.27
C LYS A 133 8.66 -17.91 2.31
N ALA A 134 8.56 -17.58 1.03
CA ALA A 134 9.50 -18.02 -0.01
C ALA A 134 10.69 -17.06 -0.20
N GLY A 135 10.61 -15.85 0.34
CA GLY A 135 11.64 -14.82 0.23
C GLY A 135 12.81 -15.01 1.19
N ALA A 136 13.65 -13.99 1.26
CA ALA A 136 14.79 -13.96 2.20
C ALA A 136 14.38 -13.65 3.66
N VAL A 137 13.11 -13.33 3.89
CA VAL A 137 12.62 -12.84 5.18
C VAL A 137 12.60 -13.97 6.22
N HIS A 138 13.29 -13.78 7.32
CA HIS A 138 13.26 -14.68 8.49
C HIS A 138 12.50 -14.06 9.67
N LYS A 139 12.46 -12.73 9.74
CA LYS A 139 11.78 -12.01 10.81
C LYS A 139 10.86 -10.93 10.28
N ILE A 140 9.68 -10.81 10.91
CA ILE A 140 8.69 -9.76 10.61
C ILE A 140 8.37 -9.00 11.90
N VAL A 141 8.49 -7.68 11.86
CA VAL A 141 8.00 -6.78 12.89
C VAL A 141 6.66 -6.21 12.40
N LEU A 142 5.57 -6.62 13.02
CA LEU A 142 4.24 -6.05 12.77
C LEU A 142 4.14 -4.71 13.48
N LEU A 143 4.15 -3.62 12.75
CA LEU A 143 3.92 -2.27 13.27
C LEU A 143 2.49 -1.85 12.91
N MET A 144 1.60 -1.98 13.88
CA MET A 144 0.16 -1.77 13.71
C MET A 144 -0.32 -0.57 14.53
N ASP A 145 -1.47 -0.05 14.15
CA ASP A 145 -2.12 1.04 14.88
C ASP A 145 -2.40 0.64 16.33
N GLY A 146 -2.31 1.61 17.24
CA GLY A 146 -2.51 1.42 18.68
C GLY A 146 -3.97 1.30 19.09
N ASP A 147 -4.88 0.91 18.19
CA ASP A 147 -6.30 0.77 18.45
C ASP A 147 -6.77 -0.70 18.48
N GLY A 148 -8.03 -0.95 18.82
CA GLY A 148 -8.60 -2.29 18.87
C GLY A 148 -8.57 -3.03 17.53
N PRO A 149 -8.95 -2.39 16.40
CA PRO A 149 -8.78 -2.96 15.07
C PRO A 149 -7.34 -3.36 14.74
N GLY A 150 -6.35 -2.50 15.02
CA GLY A 150 -4.92 -2.77 14.78
C GLY A 150 -4.40 -3.94 15.62
N GLN A 151 -4.77 -4.01 16.90
CA GLN A 151 -4.43 -5.14 17.77
C GLN A 151 -5.02 -6.47 17.25
N SER A 152 -6.27 -6.43 16.80
CA SER A 152 -6.94 -7.60 16.22
C SER A 152 -6.29 -8.01 14.89
N ALA A 153 -5.85 -7.05 14.08
CA ALA A 153 -5.12 -7.30 12.84
C ALA A 153 -3.77 -7.95 13.12
N ALA A 154 -3.01 -7.43 14.10
CA ALA A 154 -1.72 -8.00 14.51
C ALA A 154 -1.86 -9.48 14.90
N LYS A 155 -2.86 -9.83 15.72
CA LYS A 155 -3.11 -11.22 16.11
C LYS A 155 -3.37 -12.12 14.90
N ARG A 156 -4.29 -11.71 14.01
CA ARG A 156 -4.61 -12.47 12.79
C ARG A 156 -3.40 -12.63 11.86
N LEU A 157 -2.59 -11.58 11.71
CA LEU A 157 -1.39 -11.63 10.87
C LEU A 157 -0.35 -12.56 11.45
N LYS A 158 -0.13 -12.53 12.76
CA LYS A 158 0.78 -13.45 13.46
C LYS A 158 0.41 -14.93 13.24
N GLU A 159 -0.88 -15.25 13.30
CA GLU A 159 -1.39 -16.60 13.03
C GLU A 159 -1.13 -17.02 11.57
N LYS A 160 -1.41 -16.12 10.60
CA LYS A 160 -1.20 -16.39 9.16
C LYS A 160 0.28 -16.54 8.78
N LEU A 161 1.16 -15.83 9.47
CA LEU A 161 2.61 -15.82 9.25
C LEU A 161 3.34 -16.89 10.07
N SER A 162 2.61 -17.88 10.59
CA SER A 162 3.20 -19.02 11.30
C SER A 162 4.33 -19.66 10.46
N GLY A 163 5.45 -19.96 11.11
CA GLY A 163 6.68 -20.45 10.46
C GLY A 163 7.74 -19.39 10.21
N LEU A 164 7.42 -18.10 10.40
CA LEU A 164 8.38 -17.00 10.48
C LEU A 164 8.48 -16.49 11.92
N ALA A 165 9.60 -15.87 12.28
CA ALA A 165 9.70 -15.14 13.54
C ALA A 165 8.89 -13.86 13.43
N VAL A 166 7.81 -13.72 14.23
CA VAL A 166 6.91 -12.56 14.18
C VAL A 166 6.88 -11.87 15.53
N GLU A 167 7.35 -10.64 15.57
CA GLU A 167 7.20 -9.71 16.69
C GLU A 167 6.07 -8.73 16.40
N THR A 168 5.47 -8.17 17.43
CA THR A 168 4.45 -7.13 17.30
C THR A 168 4.88 -5.91 18.08
N LEU A 169 4.94 -4.77 17.43
CA LEU A 169 5.15 -3.47 18.03
C LEU A 169 3.83 -2.70 17.93
N LEU A 170 3.16 -2.54 19.06
CA LEU A 170 1.95 -1.74 19.16
C LEU A 170 2.32 -0.29 19.52
N LEU A 171 1.76 0.65 18.80
CA LEU A 171 1.88 2.06 19.12
C LEU A 171 0.97 2.41 20.32
N PRO A 172 1.20 3.55 20.98
CA PRO A 172 0.29 4.05 22.01
C PRO A 172 -1.15 4.19 21.51
N ASP A 173 -2.12 4.10 22.43
CA ASP A 173 -3.54 4.16 22.10
C ASP A 173 -3.89 5.35 21.19
N GLY A 174 -4.60 5.04 20.10
CA GLY A 174 -5.06 6.01 19.11
C GLY A 174 -3.97 6.57 18.19
N ARG A 175 -2.77 5.99 18.20
CA ARG A 175 -1.66 6.38 17.32
C ARG A 175 -1.50 5.39 16.17
N ASP A 176 -1.21 5.93 14.99
CA ASP A 176 -0.68 5.23 13.84
C ASP A 176 0.78 5.68 13.58
N PRO A 177 1.56 4.97 12.74
CA PRO A 177 2.96 5.34 12.47
C PRO A 177 3.12 6.76 11.92
N ASN A 178 2.16 7.25 11.15
CA ASN A 178 2.21 8.59 10.59
C ASN A 178 1.99 9.67 11.66
N SER A 179 0.99 9.51 12.52
CA SER A 179 0.74 10.46 13.60
C SER A 179 1.85 10.45 14.65
N PHE A 180 2.45 9.28 14.90
CA PHE A 180 3.57 9.12 15.84
C PHE A 180 4.85 9.81 15.34
N LEU A 181 5.11 9.77 14.03
CA LEU A 181 6.28 10.44 13.44
C LEU A 181 6.17 11.97 13.50
N LEU A 182 4.95 12.52 13.44
CA LEU A 182 4.72 13.97 13.35
C LEU A 182 4.80 14.69 14.72
N GLU A 183 5.03 13.98 15.81
CA GLU A 183 5.30 14.53 17.15
C GLU A 183 6.79 14.73 17.42
#